data_eecbed0cc05adca99938408ed0c6ef5f
#
_entry.id   eecbed0cc05adca99938408ed0c6ef5f
#
_cell.length_a   1.000
_cell.length_b   1.000
_cell.length_c   1.000
_cell.angle_alpha   90.00
_cell.angle_beta   90.00
_cell.angle_gamma   90.00
#
_symmetry.space_group_name_H-M   'P 1'
#
loop_
_entity.id
_entity.type
_entity.pdbx_description
1 polymer ?
#
loop_
_entity_poly.entity_id
_entity_poly.type
_entity_poly.pdbx_seq_one_letter_code
_entity_poly.pdbx_strand_id
1 'polypeptide(L)'
;MYCSKCGNKIEKDSTFCGKCGKSINNNKTTKKFKLSKIKNKSILIPCILVICAIVIYLVVFNIGKSNLENYLLRDWSRVETGDSGTLYKVELDFSKDKIDYNFISSYAFLNSTITTFDYKIISPSKIKVKDKTYKIKFDKDKSSFTITPALTSTDSSETWYKS
;
A
#
# COMPACT_ATOMS: atom_id res chain seq x y z
N MET A 1 -7.99 -40.56 39.29
CA MET A 1 -7.67 -41.89 38.70
C MET A 1 -6.69 -42.62 39.59
N TYR A 2 -6.46 -43.92 39.39
CA TYR A 2 -5.51 -44.70 40.21
C TYR A 2 -4.34 -45.18 39.35
N CYS A 3 -3.15 -45.27 39.92
CA CYS A 3 -1.96 -45.75 39.24
C CYS A 3 -2.07 -47.26 38.95
N SER A 4 -1.91 -47.64 37.67
CA SER A 4 -1.98 -49.06 37.26
C SER A 4 -0.78 -49.88 37.72
N LYS A 5 0.26 -49.30 38.33
CA LYS A 5 1.43 -50.01 38.86
C LYS A 5 1.37 -50.18 40.36
N CYS A 6 0.86 -49.21 41.12
CA CYS A 6 0.91 -49.26 42.59
C CYS A 6 -0.42 -48.94 43.29
N GLY A 7 -1.53 -48.78 42.55
CA GLY A 7 -2.85 -48.51 43.08
C GLY A 7 -3.04 -47.12 43.74
N ASN A 8 -2.03 -46.32 43.84
CA ASN A 8 -2.13 -45.02 44.50
C ASN A 8 -3.04 -44.06 43.72
N LYS A 9 -3.80 -43.20 44.41
CA LYS A 9 -4.66 -42.18 43.83
C LYS A 9 -3.78 -41.12 43.18
N ILE A 10 -4.10 -40.76 41.94
CA ILE A 10 -3.37 -39.78 41.13
C ILE A 10 -4.26 -38.56 40.93
N GLU A 11 -3.72 -37.37 41.11
CA GLU A 11 -4.42 -36.13 40.85
C GLU A 11 -4.67 -35.91 39.34
N LYS A 12 -5.73 -35.20 39.02
CA LYS A 12 -6.00 -34.83 37.62
C LYS A 12 -4.81 -33.99 37.08
N ASP A 13 -4.37 -34.33 35.87
CA ASP A 13 -3.27 -33.67 35.16
C ASP A 13 -1.84 -34.01 35.60
N SER A 14 -1.63 -34.93 36.51
CA SER A 14 -0.29 -35.43 36.85
C SER A 14 0.29 -36.27 35.72
N THR A 15 1.52 -35.94 35.29
CA THR A 15 2.27 -36.69 34.26
C THR A 15 2.98 -37.92 34.82
N PHE A 16 3.16 -38.02 36.18
CA PHE A 16 3.82 -39.11 36.87
C PHE A 16 3.07 -39.45 38.16
N CYS A 17 3.13 -40.72 38.56
CA CYS A 17 2.64 -41.14 39.86
C CYS A 17 3.60 -40.70 40.96
N GLY A 18 3.18 -39.84 41.90
CA GLY A 18 4.03 -39.34 42.99
C GLY A 18 4.56 -40.43 43.93
N LYS A 19 3.98 -41.65 43.95
CA LYS A 19 4.42 -42.75 44.83
C LYS A 19 5.42 -43.71 44.19
N CYS A 20 5.29 -44.01 42.89
CA CYS A 20 6.13 -45.01 42.21
C CYS A 20 6.83 -44.50 40.96
N GLY A 21 6.70 -43.23 40.63
CA GLY A 21 7.36 -42.58 39.48
C GLY A 21 6.89 -43.04 38.10
N LYS A 22 5.86 -43.90 38.00
CA LYS A 22 5.37 -44.36 36.70
C LYS A 22 4.78 -43.20 35.92
N SER A 23 5.26 -43.01 34.68
CA SER A 23 4.70 -42.06 33.76
C SER A 23 3.25 -42.40 33.41
N ILE A 24 2.38 -41.40 33.51
CA ILE A 24 0.97 -41.49 33.17
C ILE A 24 0.84 -40.83 31.80
N ASN A 25 0.87 -41.63 30.73
CA ASN A 25 0.58 -41.15 29.39
C ASN A 25 -0.89 -40.72 29.33
N ASN A 26 -1.16 -39.50 29.73
CA ASN A 26 -2.35 -38.82 29.25
C ASN A 26 -2.11 -38.56 27.75
N ASN A 27 -2.53 -39.49 26.91
CA ASN A 27 -2.69 -39.24 25.50
C ASN A 27 -3.67 -38.05 25.34
N LYS A 28 -3.15 -36.82 25.52
CA LYS A 28 -3.78 -35.66 24.90
C LYS A 28 -3.73 -35.98 23.42
N THR A 29 -4.82 -36.52 22.90
CA THR A 29 -5.09 -36.60 21.48
C THR A 29 -4.86 -35.20 20.95
N THR A 30 -3.64 -34.91 20.47
CA THR A 30 -3.45 -33.85 19.53
C THR A 30 -4.43 -34.17 18.42
N LYS A 31 -5.53 -33.40 18.34
CA LYS A 31 -6.42 -33.41 17.19
C LYS A 31 -5.52 -33.07 16.02
N LYS A 32 -4.94 -34.07 15.39
CA LYS A 32 -4.39 -33.94 14.05
C LYS A 32 -5.57 -33.41 13.24
N PHE A 33 -5.50 -32.14 12.86
CA PHE A 33 -6.37 -31.59 11.84
C PHE A 33 -6.17 -32.51 10.64
N LYS A 34 -7.00 -33.54 10.52
CA LYS A 34 -7.13 -34.26 9.27
C LYS A 34 -7.67 -33.23 8.31
N LEU A 35 -6.78 -32.63 7.48
CA LEU A 35 -7.23 -32.06 6.23
C LEU A 35 -7.95 -33.22 5.56
N SER A 36 -9.27 -33.20 5.63
CA SER A 36 -10.10 -34.12 4.86
C SER A 36 -9.65 -33.90 3.43
N LYS A 37 -9.12 -34.97 2.80
CA LYS A 37 -8.82 -34.97 1.37
C LYS A 37 -10.08 -34.45 0.69
N ILE A 38 -10.06 -33.20 0.22
CA ILE A 38 -11.12 -32.59 -0.57
C ILE A 38 -11.13 -33.41 -1.88
N LYS A 39 -11.94 -34.45 -1.90
CA LYS A 39 -12.09 -35.35 -3.06
C LYS A 39 -12.79 -34.67 -4.26
N ASN A 40 -13.30 -33.46 -4.08
CA ASN A 40 -13.98 -32.75 -5.13
C ASN A 40 -13.01 -31.90 -5.95
N LYS A 41 -12.36 -32.53 -6.93
CA LYS A 41 -11.58 -31.85 -8.00
C LYS A 41 -12.40 -30.70 -8.63
N SER A 42 -13.71 -30.83 -8.68
CA SER A 42 -14.65 -29.83 -9.21
C SER A 42 -14.65 -28.49 -8.46
N ILE A 43 -14.32 -28.47 -7.16
CA ILE A 43 -14.26 -27.25 -6.35
C ILE A 43 -12.85 -26.70 -6.29
N LEU A 44 -11.82 -27.57 -6.38
CA LEU A 44 -10.43 -27.16 -6.26
C LEU A 44 -9.97 -26.27 -7.44
N ILE A 45 -10.40 -26.61 -8.65
CA ILE A 45 -10.03 -25.87 -9.87
C ILE A 45 -10.52 -24.43 -9.83
N PRO A 46 -11.82 -24.13 -9.58
CA PRO A 46 -12.27 -22.75 -9.51
C PRO A 46 -11.62 -21.96 -8.37
N CYS A 47 -11.32 -22.57 -7.23
CA CYS A 47 -10.59 -21.90 -6.14
C CYS A 47 -9.19 -21.49 -6.55
N ILE A 48 -8.46 -22.35 -7.27
CA ILE A 48 -7.12 -22.03 -7.79
C ILE A 48 -7.20 -20.89 -8.80
N LEU A 49 -8.17 -20.89 -9.71
CA LEU A 49 -8.35 -19.82 -10.69
C LEU A 49 -8.63 -18.47 -10.02
N VAL A 50 -9.46 -18.45 -8.99
CA VAL A 50 -9.74 -17.21 -8.22
C VAL A 50 -8.48 -16.72 -7.52
N ILE A 51 -7.71 -17.60 -6.88
CA ILE A 51 -6.44 -17.23 -6.22
C ILE A 51 -5.46 -16.68 -7.26
N CYS A 52 -5.30 -17.33 -8.41
CA CYS A 52 -4.45 -16.85 -9.48
C CYS A 52 -4.88 -15.46 -9.99
N ALA A 53 -6.18 -15.25 -10.18
CA ALA A 53 -6.72 -13.94 -10.59
C ALA A 53 -6.40 -12.83 -9.57
N ILE A 54 -6.54 -13.13 -8.27
CA ILE A 54 -6.21 -12.19 -7.19
C ILE A 54 -4.69 -11.87 -7.20
N VAL A 55 -3.84 -12.88 -7.35
CA VAL A 55 -2.39 -12.69 -7.41
C VAL A 55 -2.00 -11.83 -8.61
N ILE A 56 -2.54 -12.13 -9.80
CA ILE A 56 -2.31 -11.32 -11.00
C ILE A 56 -2.76 -9.88 -10.78
N TYR A 57 -3.96 -9.68 -10.23
CA TYR A 57 -4.46 -8.34 -9.90
C TYR A 57 -3.52 -7.59 -8.98
N LEU A 58 -3.04 -8.20 -7.90
CA LEU A 58 -2.10 -7.58 -6.96
C LEU A 58 -0.76 -7.23 -7.61
N VAL A 59 -0.24 -8.10 -8.48
CA VAL A 59 0.99 -7.84 -9.22
C VAL A 59 0.82 -6.66 -10.17
N VAL A 60 -0.23 -6.66 -11.00
CA VAL A 60 -0.51 -5.57 -11.94
C VAL A 60 -0.75 -4.25 -11.20
N PHE A 61 -1.46 -4.29 -10.07
CA PHE A 61 -1.71 -3.12 -9.24
C PHE A 61 -0.40 -2.53 -8.67
N ASN A 62 0.50 -3.37 -8.17
CA ASN A 62 1.79 -2.90 -7.64
C ASN A 62 2.72 -2.37 -8.74
N ILE A 63 2.78 -3.03 -9.90
CA ILE A 63 3.52 -2.52 -11.06
C ILE A 63 2.97 -1.14 -11.48
N GLY A 64 1.66 -1.00 -11.54
CA GLY A 64 1.03 0.29 -11.87
C GLY A 64 1.37 1.40 -10.89
N LYS A 65 1.45 1.11 -9.59
CA LYS A 65 1.89 2.08 -8.56
C LYS A 65 3.36 2.48 -8.75
N SER A 66 4.24 1.51 -8.97
CA SER A 66 5.66 1.78 -9.23
C SER A 66 5.88 2.60 -10.50
N ASN A 67 5.10 2.32 -11.55
CA ASN A 67 5.14 3.12 -12.78
C ASN A 67 4.69 4.56 -12.52
N LEU A 68 3.61 4.77 -11.75
CA LEU A 68 3.17 6.11 -11.38
C LEU A 68 4.27 6.86 -10.63
N GLU A 69 4.90 6.23 -9.64
CA GLU A 69 6.02 6.81 -8.90
C GLU A 69 7.16 7.23 -9.83
N ASN A 70 7.62 6.32 -10.68
CA ASN A 70 8.70 6.58 -11.63
C ASN A 70 8.41 7.72 -12.62
N TYR A 71 7.14 7.90 -13.00
CA TYR A 71 6.74 9.02 -13.85
C TYR A 71 6.63 10.34 -13.08
N LEU A 72 6.19 10.31 -11.84
CA LEU A 72 6.12 11.51 -11.00
C LEU A 72 7.49 12.02 -10.57
N LEU A 73 8.48 11.15 -10.35
CA LEU A 73 9.87 11.50 -10.00
C LEU A 73 10.62 12.18 -11.16
N ARG A 74 10.02 13.21 -11.73
CA ARG A 74 10.57 14.05 -12.80
C ARG A 74 10.22 15.48 -12.49
N ASP A 75 10.92 16.40 -13.14
CA ASP A 75 10.68 17.84 -13.01
C ASP A 75 9.43 18.22 -13.81
N TRP A 76 8.49 18.82 -13.14
CA TRP A 76 7.24 19.29 -13.74
C TRP A 76 7.08 20.77 -13.54
N SER A 77 6.62 21.48 -14.57
CA SER A 77 6.38 22.91 -14.48
C SER A 77 5.12 23.34 -15.23
N ARG A 78 4.64 24.50 -14.88
CA ARG A 78 3.61 25.20 -15.62
C ARG A 78 3.86 26.71 -15.52
N VAL A 79 3.29 27.46 -16.45
CA VAL A 79 3.30 28.92 -16.41
C VAL A 79 1.92 29.39 -15.96
N GLU A 80 1.90 30.27 -14.99
CA GLU A 80 0.71 30.94 -14.49
C GLU A 80 0.77 32.43 -14.79
N THR A 81 -0.39 33.04 -14.99
CA THR A 81 -0.51 34.48 -15.15
C THR A 81 -1.11 35.07 -13.88
N GLY A 82 -0.40 35.97 -13.24
CA GLY A 82 -0.92 36.70 -12.09
C GLY A 82 -1.89 37.81 -12.50
N ASP A 83 -2.55 38.42 -11.51
CA ASP A 83 -3.58 39.44 -11.67
C ASP A 83 -3.08 40.67 -12.45
N SER A 84 -1.79 40.94 -12.40
CA SER A 84 -1.13 42.06 -13.14
C SER A 84 -0.65 41.69 -14.57
N GLY A 85 -0.99 40.48 -15.05
CA GLY A 85 -0.46 39.98 -16.33
C GLY A 85 0.98 39.44 -16.25
N THR A 86 1.59 39.40 -15.06
CA THR A 86 2.93 38.87 -14.86
C THR A 86 2.92 37.35 -14.99
N LEU A 87 3.86 36.82 -15.77
CA LEU A 87 4.03 35.38 -15.91
C LEU A 87 4.91 34.82 -14.76
N TYR A 88 4.47 33.74 -14.17
CA TYR A 88 5.20 33.01 -13.15
C TYR A 88 5.45 31.59 -13.64
N LYS A 89 6.67 31.09 -13.45
CA LYS A 89 6.95 29.66 -13.59
C LYS A 89 6.71 29.00 -12.24
N VAL A 90 5.94 27.97 -12.24
CA VAL A 90 5.69 27.14 -11.07
C VAL A 90 6.28 25.76 -11.33
N GLU A 91 7.02 25.24 -10.39
CA GLU A 91 7.63 23.92 -10.45
C GLU A 91 7.04 23.00 -9.39
N LEU A 92 6.93 21.75 -9.74
CA LEU A 92 6.40 20.68 -8.87
C LEU A 92 7.38 19.51 -8.90
N ASP A 93 8.11 19.35 -7.81
CA ASP A 93 9.13 18.31 -7.67
C ASP A 93 8.64 17.21 -6.76
N PHE A 94 8.54 16.00 -7.31
CA PHE A 94 8.17 14.83 -6.54
C PHE A 94 9.41 14.10 -6.07
N SER A 95 9.51 13.89 -4.78
CA SER A 95 10.43 12.95 -4.15
C SER A 95 9.66 11.69 -3.72
N LYS A 96 10.27 10.77 -2.98
CA LYS A 96 9.67 9.48 -2.63
C LYS A 96 8.32 9.60 -1.88
N ASP A 97 8.20 10.57 -1.01
CA ASP A 97 7.05 10.78 -0.10
C ASP A 97 6.63 12.24 0.03
N LYS A 98 7.31 13.15 -0.70
CA LYS A 98 7.08 14.59 -0.62
C LYS A 98 6.91 15.20 -1.99
N ILE A 99 6.15 16.26 -2.04
CA ILE A 99 5.95 17.13 -3.19
C ILE A 99 6.40 18.52 -2.76
N ASP A 100 7.41 19.04 -3.45
CA ASP A 100 7.86 20.41 -3.28
C ASP A 100 7.26 21.30 -4.37
N TYR A 101 6.55 22.33 -3.94
CA TYR A 101 5.93 23.31 -4.79
C TYR A 101 6.76 24.59 -4.76
N ASN A 102 7.39 24.92 -5.88
CA ASN A 102 8.26 26.06 -6.03
C ASN A 102 7.62 27.10 -6.93
N PHE A 103 7.50 28.30 -6.42
CA PHE A 103 7.00 29.45 -7.18
C PHE A 103 8.17 30.33 -7.60
N ILE A 104 8.43 30.43 -8.90
CA ILE A 104 9.56 31.18 -9.46
C ILE A 104 9.01 32.40 -10.18
N SER A 105 9.22 33.58 -9.61
CA SER A 105 8.87 34.83 -10.26
C SER A 105 9.92 35.19 -11.32
N SER A 106 9.48 35.75 -12.45
CA SER A 106 10.37 36.31 -13.47
C SER A 106 11.18 37.51 -12.98
N TYR A 107 10.79 38.13 -11.88
CA TYR A 107 11.58 39.14 -11.17
C TYR A 107 12.56 38.49 -10.25
N ALA A 108 13.81 38.41 -10.61
CA ALA A 108 14.93 37.64 -10.07
C ALA A 108 15.30 37.87 -8.59
N PHE A 109 14.52 38.55 -7.78
CA PHE A 109 14.85 38.88 -6.39
C PHE A 109 13.82 38.41 -5.35
N LEU A 110 12.71 37.81 -5.75
CA LEU A 110 11.78 37.20 -4.81
C LEU A 110 12.02 35.69 -4.76
N ASN A 111 12.75 35.28 -3.73
CA ASN A 111 12.98 33.88 -3.44
C ASN A 111 11.67 33.10 -3.45
N SER A 112 11.69 31.99 -4.17
CA SER A 112 10.62 31.01 -4.24
C SER A 112 10.13 30.61 -2.84
N THR A 113 8.83 30.74 -2.61
CA THR A 113 8.22 30.11 -1.44
C THR A 113 8.12 28.63 -1.73
N ILE A 114 8.94 27.83 -1.06
CA ILE A 114 8.86 26.37 -1.15
C ILE A 114 7.77 25.91 -0.18
N THR A 115 6.76 25.26 -0.71
CA THR A 115 5.75 24.61 0.11
C THR A 115 5.87 23.10 -0.10
N THR A 116 6.13 22.36 0.98
CA THR A 116 6.29 20.91 0.95
C THR A 116 5.02 20.22 1.42
N PHE A 117 4.57 19.23 0.69
CA PHE A 117 3.43 18.37 1.04
C PHE A 117 3.88 16.92 1.14
N ASP A 118 3.46 16.23 2.19
CA ASP A 118 3.59 14.77 2.26
C ASP A 118 2.53 14.12 1.38
N TYR A 119 2.93 13.11 0.61
CA TYR A 119 1.99 12.37 -0.24
C TYR A 119 2.23 10.86 -0.19
N LYS A 120 1.22 10.11 -0.61
CA LYS A 120 1.27 8.66 -0.73
C LYS A 120 0.56 8.19 -1.99
N ILE A 121 1.20 7.31 -2.75
CA ILE A 121 0.55 6.65 -3.88
C ILE A 121 -0.38 5.55 -3.35
N ILE A 122 -1.68 5.70 -3.62
CA ILE A 122 -2.72 4.78 -3.15
C ILE A 122 -3.20 3.82 -4.25
N SER A 123 -3.04 4.20 -5.51
CA SER A 123 -3.37 3.35 -6.66
C SER A 123 -2.52 3.75 -7.89
N PRO A 124 -2.55 2.97 -8.99
CA PRO A 124 -1.83 3.30 -10.23
C PRO A 124 -2.15 4.67 -10.87
N SER A 125 -3.17 5.35 -10.40
CA SER A 125 -3.60 6.66 -10.93
C SER A 125 -4.05 7.63 -9.85
N LYS A 126 -3.76 7.37 -8.58
CA LYS A 126 -4.19 8.24 -7.48
C LYS A 126 -3.12 8.39 -6.42
N ILE A 127 -2.97 9.63 -5.96
CA ILE A 127 -2.19 9.99 -4.78
C ILE A 127 -3.09 10.53 -3.68
N LYS A 128 -2.65 10.41 -2.45
CA LYS A 128 -3.27 11.07 -1.30
C LYS A 128 -2.30 12.10 -0.75
N VAL A 129 -2.74 13.36 -0.63
CA VAL A 129 -1.98 14.46 -0.02
C VAL A 129 -2.80 14.92 1.18
N LYS A 130 -2.23 14.85 2.38
CA LYS A 130 -2.99 15.05 3.63
C LYS A 130 -4.23 14.14 3.63
N ASP A 131 -5.43 14.73 3.69
CA ASP A 131 -6.70 13.99 3.72
C ASP A 131 -7.44 13.94 2.38
N LYS A 132 -6.91 14.59 1.34
CA LYS A 132 -7.52 14.64 0.02
C LYS A 132 -6.90 13.61 -0.93
N THR A 133 -7.71 13.04 -1.78
CA THR A 133 -7.31 12.12 -2.84
C THR A 133 -7.33 12.84 -4.17
N TYR A 134 -6.24 12.72 -4.91
CA TYR A 134 -6.03 13.34 -6.21
C TYR A 134 -5.87 12.25 -7.27
N LYS A 135 -6.54 12.43 -8.41
CA LYS A 135 -6.40 11.55 -9.58
C LYS A 135 -5.34 12.14 -10.50
N ILE A 136 -4.40 11.31 -10.91
CA ILE A 136 -3.34 11.65 -11.87
C ILE A 136 -3.68 10.98 -13.20
N LYS A 137 -3.63 11.73 -14.28
CA LYS A 137 -3.81 11.24 -15.64
C LYS A 137 -2.70 11.79 -16.53
N PHE A 138 -1.81 10.94 -17.00
CA PHE A 138 -0.79 11.28 -17.98
C PHE A 138 -1.40 11.31 -19.40
N ASP A 139 -0.83 12.13 -20.27
CA ASP A 139 -1.02 12.03 -21.69
C ASP A 139 -0.32 10.79 -22.30
N LYS A 140 -0.44 10.59 -23.61
CA LYS A 140 0.06 9.37 -24.27
C LYS A 140 1.57 9.24 -24.22
N ASP A 141 2.30 10.34 -24.42
CA ASP A 141 3.76 10.39 -24.48
C ASP A 141 4.43 10.67 -23.14
N LYS A 142 3.64 10.87 -22.09
CA LYS A 142 4.11 11.19 -20.72
C LYS A 142 4.88 12.52 -20.64
N SER A 143 4.57 13.46 -21.53
CA SER A 143 5.09 14.83 -21.50
C SER A 143 4.31 15.75 -20.59
N SER A 144 3.07 15.39 -20.28
CA SER A 144 2.22 16.11 -19.34
C SER A 144 1.39 15.19 -18.46
N PHE A 145 0.89 15.70 -17.34
CA PHE A 145 -0.17 15.07 -16.57
C PHE A 145 -1.17 16.10 -16.05
N THR A 146 -2.39 15.62 -15.85
CA THR A 146 -3.47 16.38 -15.20
C THR A 146 -3.72 15.81 -13.83
N ILE A 147 -3.81 16.69 -12.82
CA ILE A 147 -4.20 16.36 -11.45
C ILE A 147 -5.60 16.88 -11.16
N THR A 148 -6.44 16.06 -10.58
CA THR A 148 -7.85 16.38 -10.29
C THR A 148 -8.20 15.90 -8.86
N PRO A 149 -8.74 16.72 -7.97
CA PRO A 149 -8.87 18.18 -8.12
C PRO A 149 -7.51 18.88 -8.25
N ALA A 150 -7.49 20.15 -8.53
CA ALA A 150 -6.25 20.92 -8.52
C ALA A 150 -5.56 20.85 -7.16
N LEU A 151 -4.24 20.77 -7.14
CA LEU A 151 -3.44 20.68 -5.91
C LEU A 151 -3.19 22.06 -5.30
N THR A 152 -2.96 23.05 -6.16
CA THR A 152 -2.45 24.36 -5.77
C THR A 152 -3.38 25.52 -6.14
N SER A 153 -4.36 25.32 -7.00
CA SER A 153 -5.34 26.32 -7.40
C SER A 153 -6.76 25.95 -6.93
N THR A 154 -7.69 26.86 -7.11
CA THR A 154 -9.12 26.66 -6.86
C THR A 154 -9.85 25.99 -8.03
N ASP A 155 -9.14 25.71 -9.10
CA ASP A 155 -9.69 25.06 -10.29
C ASP A 155 -10.12 23.62 -10.04
N SER A 156 -10.94 23.09 -10.93
CA SER A 156 -11.37 21.69 -10.86
C SER A 156 -10.22 20.72 -11.18
N SER A 157 -9.22 21.15 -11.95
CA SER A 157 -8.03 20.36 -12.29
C SER A 157 -6.91 21.28 -12.76
N GLU A 158 -5.68 20.78 -12.73
CA GLU A 158 -4.50 21.50 -13.25
C GLU A 158 -3.61 20.55 -14.06
N THR A 159 -2.97 21.10 -15.09
CA THR A 159 -2.08 20.34 -15.98
C THR A 159 -0.64 20.82 -15.80
N TRP A 160 0.26 19.86 -15.69
CA TRP A 160 1.69 20.04 -15.49
C TRP A 160 2.45 19.45 -16.67
N TYR A 161 3.47 20.15 -17.12
CA TYR A 161 4.28 19.78 -18.26
C TYR A 161 5.69 19.42 -17.80
N LYS A 162 6.29 18.45 -18.44
CA LYS A 162 7.68 18.06 -18.19
C LYS A 162 8.61 19.25 -18.50
N SER A 163 9.43 19.62 -17.52
CA SER A 163 10.46 20.67 -17.65
C SER A 163 11.61 20.22 -18.52
#